data_171f5b70ec6d0dfb18ca95b830f09064
#
_entry.id   171f5b70ec6d0dfb18ca95b830f09064
#
_cell.length_a   1.000
_cell.length_b   1.000
_cell.length_c   1.000
_cell.angle_alpha   90.00
_cell.angle_beta   90.00
_cell.angle_gamma   90.00
#
_symmetry.space_group_name_H-M   'P 1'
#
loop_
_entity.id
_entity.type
_entity.pdbx_description
1 polymer ?
#
loop_
_entity_poly.entity_id
_entity_poly.type
_entity_poly.pdbx_seq_one_letter_code
_entity_poly.pdbx_strand_id
1 'polypeptide(L)'
;FGPRALGNRSILADARHPAMQQRLNQKIKFRESFRPFAPSVQEEDAADYFDLETSSPYMLLVRPVQMNRHKGVSDQPDNWQEQLAQIRSDIPAVTHVDYSARIQTVNDQTNPRFAQLLRAFKKQTGYSLLVNTSFNVRDEPIVCTPADAYRCFQKTEMDVLVMENYILVKA
;
A
#
# COMPACT_ATOMS: atom_id res chain seq x y z
N PHE A 1 -10.33 13.06 -11.40
CA PHE A 1 -11.06 11.80 -11.17
C PHE A 1 -10.37 10.69 -11.95
N GLY A 2 -9.95 9.65 -11.32
CA GLY A 2 -9.33 8.49 -11.92
C GLY A 2 -9.74 7.21 -11.20
N PRO A 3 -9.41 6.03 -11.74
CA PRO A 3 -9.79 4.75 -11.16
C PRO A 3 -8.99 4.43 -9.88
N ARG A 4 -8.06 5.29 -9.45
CA ARG A 4 -7.14 5.07 -8.33
C ARG A 4 -7.34 6.10 -7.22
N ALA A 5 -7.27 5.64 -5.98
CA ALA A 5 -7.05 6.50 -4.83
C ALA A 5 -5.54 6.73 -4.70
N LEU A 6 -5.10 7.96 -4.93
CA LEU A 6 -3.70 8.33 -5.04
C LEU A 6 -3.21 9.10 -3.79
N GLY A 7 -3.75 8.76 -2.63
CA GLY A 7 -3.42 9.37 -1.34
C GLY A 7 -4.51 10.27 -0.75
N ASN A 8 -5.52 10.65 -1.53
CA ASN A 8 -6.59 11.55 -1.08
C ASN A 8 -7.86 10.83 -0.58
N ARG A 9 -8.10 9.60 -1.01
CA ARG A 9 -9.18 8.71 -0.54
C ARG A 9 -8.65 7.29 -0.47
N SER A 10 -7.65 7.12 0.36
CA SER A 10 -6.82 5.91 0.44
C SER A 10 -6.88 5.26 1.82
N ILE A 11 -6.76 3.96 1.83
CA ILE A 11 -6.33 3.20 2.99
C ILE A 11 -4.83 3.02 2.85
N LEU A 12 -4.09 3.44 3.87
CA LEU A 12 -2.64 3.34 3.95
C LEU A 12 -2.25 2.33 5.03
N ALA A 13 -1.17 1.61 4.83
CA ALA A 13 -0.65 0.66 5.81
C ALA A 13 0.86 0.46 5.67
N ASP A 14 1.47 -0.10 6.71
CA ASP A 14 2.90 -0.42 6.72
C ASP A 14 3.18 -1.62 5.79
N ALA A 15 3.97 -1.38 4.74
CA ALA A 15 4.31 -2.41 3.75
C ALA A 15 5.31 -3.47 4.25
N ARG A 16 6.01 -3.20 5.34
CA ARG A 16 7.07 -4.06 5.91
C ARG A 16 6.51 -5.24 6.71
N HIS A 17 5.27 -5.11 7.19
CA HIS A 17 4.68 -6.12 8.07
C HIS A 17 4.22 -7.35 7.26
N PRO A 18 4.73 -8.56 7.57
CA PRO A 18 4.46 -9.77 6.77
C PRO A 18 2.97 -10.13 6.64
N ALA A 19 2.19 -9.93 7.70
CA ALA A 19 0.76 -10.22 7.71
C ALA A 19 -0.12 -9.07 7.18
N MET A 20 0.45 -7.94 6.74
CA MET A 20 -0.34 -6.76 6.37
C MET A 20 -1.23 -7.01 5.16
N GLN A 21 -0.74 -7.72 4.15
CA GLN A 21 -1.55 -8.08 2.98
C GLN A 21 -2.79 -8.89 3.38
N GLN A 22 -2.61 -9.90 4.22
CA GLN A 22 -3.73 -10.72 4.72
C GLN A 22 -4.70 -9.88 5.56
N ARG A 23 -4.18 -9.09 6.52
CA ARG A 23 -4.97 -8.22 7.37
C ARG A 23 -5.84 -7.25 6.57
N LEU A 24 -5.25 -6.55 5.61
CA LEU A 24 -5.97 -5.61 4.74
C LEU A 24 -7.05 -6.31 3.90
N ASN A 25 -6.76 -7.47 3.33
CA ASN A 25 -7.72 -8.19 2.51
C ASN A 25 -8.90 -8.75 3.32
N GLN A 26 -8.62 -9.41 4.45
CA GLN A 26 -9.64 -10.09 5.24
C GLN A 26 -10.43 -9.15 6.14
N LYS A 27 -9.75 -8.20 6.81
CA LYS A 27 -10.34 -7.40 7.90
C LYS A 27 -10.86 -6.03 7.46
N ILE A 28 -10.40 -5.56 6.29
CA ILE A 28 -10.76 -4.25 5.78
C ILE A 28 -11.45 -4.32 4.42
N LYS A 29 -10.86 -5.05 3.46
CA LYS A 29 -11.41 -5.15 2.10
C LYS A 29 -12.45 -6.26 1.94
N PHE A 30 -12.55 -7.19 2.88
CA PHE A 30 -13.45 -8.36 2.84
C PHE A 30 -13.36 -9.13 1.53
N ARG A 31 -12.14 -9.47 1.12
CA ARG A 31 -11.85 -10.16 -0.13
C ARG A 31 -10.76 -11.22 0.05
N GLU A 32 -10.44 -11.92 -1.03
CA GLU A 32 -9.47 -13.02 -1.05
C GLU A 32 -8.09 -12.53 -0.56
N SER A 33 -7.45 -13.30 0.32
CA SER A 33 -6.20 -12.93 0.99
C SER A 33 -5.00 -12.78 0.05
N PHE A 34 -5.05 -13.41 -1.13
CA PHE A 34 -3.96 -13.41 -2.11
C PHE A 34 -3.88 -12.14 -2.97
N ARG A 35 -4.89 -11.28 -2.96
CA ARG A 35 -4.87 -10.07 -3.80
C ARG A 35 -3.73 -9.13 -3.41
N PRO A 36 -2.87 -8.73 -4.37
CA PRO A 36 -1.75 -7.85 -4.06
C PRO A 36 -2.21 -6.43 -3.82
N PHE A 37 -1.36 -5.68 -3.10
CA PHE A 37 -1.49 -4.24 -2.92
C PHE A 37 -0.39 -3.50 -3.65
N ALA A 38 -0.59 -2.21 -3.85
CA ALA A 38 0.33 -1.31 -4.52
C ALA A 38 1.03 -0.40 -3.50
N PRO A 39 2.32 -0.10 -3.66
CA PRO A 39 3.02 0.91 -2.88
C PRO A 39 2.76 2.31 -3.41
N SER A 40 2.76 3.30 -2.49
CA SER A 40 3.10 4.68 -2.78
C SER A 40 4.45 4.98 -2.15
N VAL A 41 5.39 5.51 -2.91
CA VAL A 41 6.78 5.77 -2.52
C VAL A 41 7.14 7.23 -2.83
N GLN A 42 8.03 7.84 -2.03
CA GLN A 42 8.62 9.12 -2.40
C GLN A 42 9.34 9.00 -3.75
N GLU A 43 9.08 9.94 -4.66
CA GLU A 43 9.63 9.88 -6.02
C GLU A 43 11.15 9.86 -6.03
N GLU A 44 11.78 10.64 -5.18
CA GLU A 44 13.23 10.72 -5.02
C GLU A 44 13.89 9.42 -4.52
N ASP A 45 13.12 8.57 -3.83
CA ASP A 45 13.59 7.29 -3.28
C ASP A 45 13.10 6.08 -4.10
N ALA A 46 12.33 6.29 -5.16
CA ALA A 46 11.68 5.19 -5.90
C ALA A 46 12.69 4.18 -6.46
N ALA A 47 13.85 4.66 -6.93
CA ALA A 47 14.92 3.81 -7.47
C ALA A 47 15.61 2.94 -6.40
N ASP A 48 15.54 3.31 -5.13
CA ASP A 48 16.06 2.48 -4.02
C ASP A 48 15.22 1.23 -3.77
N TYR A 49 13.96 1.25 -4.20
CA TYR A 49 13.00 0.17 -4.00
C TYR A 49 12.67 -0.60 -5.27
N PHE A 50 12.66 0.07 -6.41
CA PHE A 50 12.14 -0.48 -7.67
C PHE A 50 13.05 -0.16 -8.84
N ASP A 51 13.08 -1.05 -9.82
CA ASP A 51 13.73 -0.79 -11.11
C ASP A 51 12.86 0.17 -11.95
N LEU A 52 12.85 1.44 -11.54
CA LEU A 52 11.98 2.48 -12.07
C LEU A 52 12.80 3.74 -12.39
N GLU A 53 12.91 4.09 -13.68
CA GLU A 53 13.67 5.23 -14.17
C GLU A 53 12.80 6.47 -14.43
N THR A 54 11.48 6.36 -14.28
CA THR A 54 10.53 7.45 -14.59
C THR A 54 9.49 7.59 -13.50
N SER A 55 8.85 8.75 -13.42
CA SER A 55 7.74 8.96 -12.49
C SER A 55 6.52 8.11 -12.86
N SER A 56 5.78 7.67 -11.85
CA SER A 56 4.55 6.89 -11.97
C SER A 56 3.46 7.43 -11.03
N PRO A 57 3.01 8.68 -11.19
CA PRO A 57 2.11 9.32 -10.22
C PRO A 57 0.70 8.71 -10.19
N TYR A 58 0.30 7.96 -11.21
CA TYR A 58 -1.05 7.41 -11.36
C TYR A 58 -1.15 5.90 -11.11
N MET A 59 -0.10 5.27 -10.54
CA MET A 59 -0.10 3.84 -10.20
C MET A 59 -0.40 2.95 -11.42
N LEU A 60 0.22 3.25 -12.57
CA LEU A 60 0.01 2.53 -13.83
C LEU A 60 1.17 1.59 -14.19
N LEU A 61 2.39 1.89 -13.73
CA LEU A 61 3.57 1.13 -14.08
C LEU A 61 3.81 -0.01 -13.08
N VAL A 62 4.10 -1.18 -13.63
CA VAL A 62 4.58 -2.35 -12.87
C VAL A 62 6.08 -2.49 -13.16
N ARG A 63 6.89 -2.60 -12.12
CA ARG A 63 8.34 -2.75 -12.19
C ARG A 63 8.85 -3.73 -11.13
N PRO A 64 9.99 -4.38 -11.37
CA PRO A 64 10.63 -5.23 -10.39
C PRO A 64 11.00 -4.45 -9.11
N VAL A 65 10.89 -5.12 -7.98
CA VAL A 65 11.52 -4.70 -6.73
C VAL A 65 13.03 -4.90 -6.89
N GLN A 66 13.85 -3.99 -6.36
CA GLN A 66 15.31 -4.08 -6.42
C GLN A 66 15.83 -5.39 -5.82
N MET A 67 16.80 -6.03 -6.48
CA MET A 67 17.32 -7.34 -6.09
C MET A 67 17.93 -7.37 -4.68
N ASN A 68 18.53 -6.26 -4.24
CA ASN A 68 19.11 -6.13 -2.89
C ASN A 68 18.06 -6.15 -1.78
N ARG A 69 16.77 -6.02 -2.13
CA ARG A 69 15.61 -6.10 -1.21
C ARG A 69 14.95 -7.47 -1.22
N HIS A 70 15.37 -8.35 -2.14
CA HIS A 70 14.81 -9.70 -2.20
C HIS A 70 15.20 -10.52 -0.97
N LYS A 71 14.29 -11.36 -0.53
CA LYS A 71 14.52 -12.42 0.45
C LYS A 71 14.45 -13.75 -0.27
N GLY A 72 15.33 -14.67 0.11
CA GLY A 72 15.30 -16.03 -0.40
C GLY A 72 13.97 -16.70 -0.06
N VAL A 73 13.34 -17.29 -1.05
CA VAL A 73 12.13 -18.10 -0.90
C VAL A 73 12.42 -19.53 -1.30
N SER A 74 11.61 -20.48 -0.85
CA SER A 74 11.72 -21.87 -1.29
C SER A 74 11.36 -21.99 -2.77
N ASP A 75 12.22 -22.62 -3.55
CA ASP A 75 11.95 -22.90 -4.97
C ASP A 75 10.93 -24.03 -5.17
N GLN A 76 10.61 -24.77 -4.11
CA GLN A 76 9.69 -25.90 -4.12
C GLN A 76 8.67 -25.76 -2.98
N PRO A 77 7.67 -24.86 -3.12
CA PRO A 77 6.56 -24.83 -2.19
C PRO A 77 5.69 -26.08 -2.38
N ASP A 78 5.20 -26.66 -1.29
CA ASP A 78 4.36 -27.87 -1.33
C ASP A 78 3.02 -27.62 -2.04
N ASN A 79 2.58 -26.36 -2.03
CA ASN A 79 1.32 -25.95 -2.66
C ASN A 79 1.31 -24.45 -3.01
N TRP A 80 0.29 -24.03 -3.79
CA TRP A 80 0.16 -22.66 -4.22
C TRP A 80 -0.14 -21.68 -3.08
N GLN A 81 -0.75 -22.10 -1.96
CA GLN A 81 -0.99 -21.26 -0.80
C GLN A 81 0.32 -20.89 -0.12
N GLU A 82 1.23 -21.86 0.04
CA GLU A 82 2.57 -21.61 0.56
C GLU A 82 3.36 -20.70 -0.36
N GLN A 83 3.28 -20.91 -1.68
CA GLN A 83 3.90 -20.02 -2.65
C GLN A 83 3.43 -18.57 -2.48
N LEU A 84 2.13 -18.35 -2.26
CA LEU A 84 1.58 -17.01 -2.03
C LEU A 84 2.00 -16.41 -0.68
N ALA A 85 2.15 -17.23 0.34
CA ALA A 85 2.51 -16.80 1.70
C ALA A 85 3.99 -16.48 1.89
N GLN A 86 4.87 -16.81 0.93
CA GLN A 86 6.31 -16.55 1.02
C GLN A 86 6.62 -15.05 1.12
N ILE A 87 7.55 -14.72 2.02
CA ILE A 87 8.03 -13.35 2.21
C ILE A 87 9.19 -13.11 1.23
N ARG A 88 8.90 -12.43 0.11
CA ARG A 88 9.82 -12.24 -1.02
C ARG A 88 10.76 -11.06 -0.88
N SER A 89 10.43 -10.10 -0.01
CA SER A 89 11.23 -8.89 0.15
C SER A 89 11.07 -8.33 1.57
N ASP A 90 11.74 -7.22 1.85
CA ASP A 90 11.57 -6.44 3.08
C ASP A 90 10.31 -5.55 3.07
N ILE A 91 9.57 -5.52 1.94
CA ILE A 91 8.28 -4.85 1.76
C ILE A 91 7.19 -5.84 1.26
N PRO A 92 6.95 -6.93 2.01
CA PRO A 92 6.19 -8.08 1.51
C PRO A 92 4.73 -7.77 1.15
N ALA A 93 4.11 -6.77 1.81
CA ALA A 93 2.71 -6.46 1.56
C ALA A 93 2.45 -5.85 0.18
N VAL A 94 3.49 -5.40 -0.53
CA VAL A 94 3.39 -4.77 -1.86
C VAL A 94 4.23 -5.48 -2.93
N THR A 95 4.91 -6.56 -2.58
CA THR A 95 5.72 -7.36 -3.51
C THR A 95 4.88 -8.51 -4.05
N HIS A 96 4.71 -8.57 -5.36
CA HIS A 96 3.96 -9.62 -6.05
C HIS A 96 4.76 -10.94 -6.12
N VAL A 97 4.09 -12.00 -6.60
CA VAL A 97 4.69 -13.35 -6.68
C VAL A 97 5.93 -13.39 -7.58
N ASP A 98 5.95 -12.54 -8.61
CA ASP A 98 7.02 -12.37 -9.58
C ASP A 98 8.06 -11.30 -9.18
N TYR A 99 8.08 -10.89 -7.91
CA TYR A 99 8.91 -9.80 -7.39
C TYR A 99 8.64 -8.43 -8.00
N SER A 100 7.51 -8.23 -8.65
CA SER A 100 7.10 -6.92 -9.15
C SER A 100 6.23 -6.16 -8.15
N ALA A 101 6.04 -4.86 -8.42
CA ALA A 101 5.07 -4.01 -7.74
C ALA A 101 4.45 -3.00 -8.71
N ARG A 102 3.20 -2.62 -8.48
CA ARG A 102 2.53 -1.57 -9.25
C ARG A 102 2.65 -0.25 -8.49
N ILE A 103 3.52 0.62 -8.96
CA ILE A 103 4.11 1.72 -8.19
C ILE A 103 3.34 3.02 -8.39
N GLN A 104 3.11 3.75 -7.29
CA GLN A 104 2.81 5.18 -7.32
C GLN A 104 4.01 5.96 -6.78
N THR A 105 4.58 6.87 -7.59
CA THR A 105 5.52 7.88 -7.10
C THR A 105 4.76 9.09 -6.56
N VAL A 106 5.27 9.68 -5.49
CA VAL A 106 4.69 10.84 -4.81
C VAL A 106 5.74 11.91 -4.61
N ASN A 107 5.45 13.14 -5.03
CA ASN A 107 6.33 14.30 -4.87
C ASN A 107 5.60 15.51 -4.30
N ASP A 108 6.36 16.54 -3.90
CA ASP A 108 5.81 17.75 -3.29
C ASP A 108 5.01 18.63 -4.27
N GLN A 109 5.28 18.54 -5.57
CA GLN A 109 4.62 19.38 -6.56
C GLN A 109 3.19 18.95 -6.81
N THR A 110 2.94 17.63 -6.82
CA THR A 110 1.62 17.08 -7.16
C THR A 110 0.80 16.67 -5.95
N ASN A 111 1.44 16.25 -4.85
CA ASN A 111 0.76 15.82 -3.62
C ASN A 111 1.59 16.12 -2.35
N PRO A 112 1.74 17.39 -1.96
CA PRO A 112 2.63 17.80 -0.87
C PRO A 112 2.28 17.18 0.48
N ARG A 113 0.99 17.03 0.82
CA ARG A 113 0.57 16.40 2.09
C ARG A 113 0.97 14.92 2.17
N PHE A 114 0.80 14.20 1.08
CA PHE A 114 1.16 12.79 1.04
C PHE A 114 2.68 12.59 1.01
N ALA A 115 3.41 13.46 0.31
CA ALA A 115 4.87 13.49 0.35
C ALA A 115 5.40 13.76 1.77
N GLN A 116 4.79 14.69 2.51
CA GLN A 116 5.14 14.96 3.92
C GLN A 116 4.87 13.75 4.82
N LEU A 117 3.76 13.04 4.61
CA LEU A 117 3.47 11.81 5.36
C LEU A 117 4.52 10.73 5.13
N LEU A 118 4.90 10.50 3.87
CA LEU A 118 5.95 9.52 3.51
C LEU A 118 7.30 9.91 4.12
N ARG A 119 7.68 11.20 4.10
CA ARG A 119 8.90 11.69 4.77
C ARG A 119 8.86 11.49 6.29
N ALA A 120 7.73 11.78 6.92
CA ALA A 120 7.57 11.54 8.34
C ALA A 120 7.69 10.05 8.70
N PHE A 121 7.11 9.19 7.87
CA PHE A 121 7.23 7.75 8.01
C PHE A 121 8.68 7.28 7.81
N LYS A 122 9.38 7.80 6.77
CA LYS A 122 10.81 7.53 6.54
C LYS A 122 11.67 7.90 7.74
N LYS A 123 11.42 9.08 8.33
CA LYS A 123 12.17 9.53 9.51
C LYS A 123 12.05 8.59 10.70
N GLN A 124 10.90 7.95 10.87
CA GLN A 124 10.66 7.03 12.00
C GLN A 124 11.10 5.59 11.72
N THR A 125 11.06 5.18 10.47
CA THR A 125 11.16 3.76 10.11
C THR A 125 12.32 3.41 9.17
N GLY A 126 12.91 4.41 8.51
CA GLY A 126 13.88 4.22 7.44
C GLY A 126 13.27 3.92 6.06
N TYR A 127 11.94 3.80 5.97
CA TYR A 127 11.23 3.46 4.73
C TYR A 127 10.34 4.61 4.26
N SER A 128 10.46 5.01 3.00
CA SER A 128 9.71 6.11 2.38
C SER A 128 8.53 5.62 1.55
N LEU A 129 7.93 4.48 1.92
CA LEU A 129 6.81 3.92 1.20
C LEU A 129 5.74 3.34 2.14
N LEU A 130 4.51 3.36 1.67
CA LEU A 130 3.35 2.76 2.33
C LEU A 130 2.54 1.93 1.32
N VAL A 131 1.80 0.94 1.81
CA VAL A 131 0.69 0.37 1.04
C VAL A 131 -0.31 1.48 0.75
N ASN A 132 -0.80 1.56 -0.49
CA ASN A 132 -1.90 2.44 -0.88
C ASN A 132 -2.98 1.65 -1.61
N THR A 133 -4.18 1.66 -1.07
CA THR A 133 -5.36 1.09 -1.73
C THR A 133 -6.56 2.02 -1.60
N SER A 134 -7.57 1.83 -2.44
CA SER A 134 -8.80 2.64 -2.43
C SER A 134 -9.52 2.56 -1.08
N PHE A 135 -10.08 3.69 -0.63
CA PHE A 135 -10.86 3.75 0.59
C PHE A 135 -12.29 3.29 0.32
N ASN A 136 -12.50 2.00 0.37
CA ASN A 136 -13.78 1.31 0.23
C ASN A 136 -13.65 -0.12 0.74
N VAL A 137 -14.75 -0.79 0.95
CA VAL A 137 -14.84 -2.23 1.14
C VAL A 137 -15.31 -2.91 -0.16
N ARG A 138 -15.40 -4.24 -0.14
CA ARG A 138 -15.92 -5.02 -1.26
C ARG A 138 -17.32 -4.53 -1.64
N ASP A 139 -17.56 -4.46 -2.95
CA ASP A 139 -18.85 -4.09 -3.57
C ASP A 139 -19.36 -2.66 -3.25
N GLU A 140 -18.53 -1.83 -2.62
CA GLU A 140 -18.82 -0.41 -2.39
C GLU A 140 -17.92 0.48 -3.27
N PRO A 141 -18.41 1.65 -3.73
CA PRO A 141 -17.58 2.63 -4.40
C PRO A 141 -16.58 3.27 -3.42
N ILE A 142 -15.55 3.95 -3.95
CA ILE A 142 -14.64 4.74 -3.13
C ILE A 142 -15.45 5.83 -2.41
N VAL A 143 -15.20 6.02 -1.11
CA VAL A 143 -15.85 7.04 -0.29
C VAL A 143 -15.82 8.42 -0.96
N CYS A 144 -16.95 9.14 -0.93
CA CYS A 144 -17.09 10.45 -1.54
C CYS A 144 -17.29 11.57 -0.51
N THR A 145 -17.91 11.24 0.62
CA THR A 145 -18.24 12.19 1.69
C THR A 145 -17.58 11.80 3.00
N PRO A 146 -17.43 12.72 3.97
CA PRO A 146 -17.00 12.39 5.33
C PRO A 146 -17.87 11.33 6.00
N ALA A 147 -19.18 11.34 5.75
CA ALA A 147 -20.10 10.32 6.27
C ALA A 147 -19.82 8.93 5.70
N ASP A 148 -19.46 8.83 4.41
CA ASP A 148 -19.05 7.55 3.81
C ASP A 148 -17.76 7.03 4.44
N ALA A 149 -16.76 7.92 4.62
CA ALA A 149 -15.50 7.58 5.25
C ALA A 149 -15.71 7.08 6.68
N TYR A 150 -16.53 7.76 7.47
CA TYR A 150 -16.85 7.38 8.84
C TYR A 150 -17.59 6.03 8.91
N ARG A 151 -18.59 5.81 8.05
CA ARG A 151 -19.30 4.52 7.97
C ARG A 151 -18.35 3.36 7.61
N CYS A 152 -17.49 3.57 6.62
CA CYS A 152 -16.51 2.57 6.21
C CYS A 152 -15.51 2.27 7.33
N PHE A 153 -15.04 3.30 8.02
CA PHE A 153 -14.16 3.18 9.18
C PHE A 153 -14.80 2.36 10.29
N GLN A 154 -16.06 2.64 10.65
CA GLN A 154 -16.76 1.90 11.71
C GLN A 154 -16.96 0.42 11.39
N LYS A 155 -17.26 0.08 10.14
CA LYS A 155 -17.52 -1.29 9.69
C LYS A 155 -16.28 -2.16 9.54
N THR A 156 -15.09 -1.60 9.58
CA THR A 156 -13.83 -2.29 9.28
C THR A 156 -12.88 -2.25 10.48
N GLU A 157 -11.81 -3.04 10.46
CA GLU A 157 -10.77 -3.02 11.49
C GLU A 157 -9.63 -2.02 11.18
N MET A 158 -9.95 -0.87 10.57
CA MET A 158 -8.98 0.23 10.47
C MET A 158 -8.71 0.84 11.84
N ASP A 159 -7.45 1.13 12.13
CA ASP A 159 -7.05 1.66 13.45
C ASP A 159 -7.34 3.16 13.57
N VAL A 160 -7.14 3.91 12.48
CA VAL A 160 -7.22 5.39 12.46
C VAL A 160 -7.93 5.87 11.21
N LEU A 161 -8.81 6.85 11.36
CA LEU A 161 -9.38 7.64 10.28
C LEU A 161 -8.89 9.08 10.37
N VAL A 162 -8.33 9.59 9.27
CA VAL A 162 -7.90 10.98 9.13
C VAL A 162 -8.78 11.67 8.10
N MET A 163 -9.39 12.78 8.49
CA MET A 163 -10.19 13.63 7.60
C MET A 163 -9.78 15.09 7.83
N GLU A 164 -9.03 15.65 6.89
CA GLU A 164 -8.44 17.01 7.00
C GLU A 164 -7.64 17.16 8.30
N ASN A 165 -8.15 17.90 9.27
CA ASN A 165 -7.53 18.14 10.58
C ASN A 165 -8.11 17.27 11.71
N TYR A 166 -9.02 16.36 11.38
CA TYR A 166 -9.64 15.47 12.36
C TYR A 166 -8.97 14.09 12.32
N ILE A 167 -8.66 13.56 13.50
CA ILE A 167 -8.12 12.21 13.68
C ILE A 167 -9.07 11.45 14.61
N LEU A 168 -9.59 10.33 14.13
CA LEU A 168 -10.39 9.41 14.91
C LEU A 168 -9.62 8.12 15.08
N VAL A 169 -9.49 7.67 16.33
CA VAL A 169 -8.84 6.40 16.68
C VAL A 169 -9.90 5.46 17.22
N LYS A 170 -9.86 4.20 16.83
CA LYS A 170 -10.71 3.18 17.47
C LYS A 170 -10.18 2.88 18.85
N ALA A 171 -11.12 2.77 19.79
CA ALA A 171 -10.84 2.33 21.14
C ALA A 171 -10.53 0.82 21.19
#